data_7e58e6a795678db458ba4f324a093308
#
_entry.id   7e58e6a795678db458ba4f324a093308
#
_cell.length_a   1.000
_cell.length_b   1.000
_cell.length_c   1.000
_cell.angle_alpha   90.00
_cell.angle_beta   90.00
_cell.angle_gamma   90.00
#
_symmetry.space_group_name_H-M   'P 1'
#
loop_
_entity.id
_entity.type
_entity.pdbx_description
1 polymer ?
#
loop_
_entity_poly.entity_id
_entity_poly.type
_entity_poly.pdbx_seq_one_letter_code
_entity_poly.pdbx_strand_id
1 'polypeptide(L)'
;MIRNKHKFAFLLCMLLMTTTVFGASEAEYKKLAKTWTLNADGSQEFRYDMELTLFTHTAMNGTYGESFIVYNPQYQELKINSSYTKQKDGTIIKTPDNAFVEVLPRNAADAPAYNHLKEMVVVHTGLELGATIYLDYTVT
;
A
#
# COMPACT_ATOMS: atom_id res chain seq x y z
N MET A 1 52.54 -30.44 7.05
CA MET A 1 51.92 -29.63 5.94
C MET A 1 50.40 -29.87 5.74
N ILE A 2 49.77 -30.71 6.50
CA ILE A 2 48.31 -31.07 6.37
C ILE A 2 47.42 -30.18 7.26
N ARG A 3 47.92 -29.62 8.36
CA ARG A 3 47.13 -28.89 9.38
C ARG A 3 46.59 -27.54 8.90
N ASN A 4 47.14 -26.95 7.85
CA ASN A 4 46.69 -25.66 7.34
C ASN A 4 45.55 -25.79 6.27
N LYS A 5 45.40 -26.96 5.63
CA LYS A 5 44.36 -27.17 4.63
C LYS A 5 42.93 -27.21 5.24
N HIS A 6 42.81 -27.79 6.45
CA HIS A 6 41.54 -27.83 7.17
C HIS A 6 41.09 -26.48 7.71
N LYS A 7 42.05 -25.62 8.11
CA LYS A 7 41.74 -24.26 8.55
C LYS A 7 41.27 -23.38 7.38
N PHE A 8 41.88 -23.55 6.20
CA PHE A 8 41.50 -22.84 4.99
C PHE A 8 40.14 -23.30 4.45
N ALA A 9 39.86 -24.62 4.47
CA ALA A 9 38.55 -25.17 4.10
C ALA A 9 37.44 -24.70 5.07
N PHE A 10 37.72 -24.63 6.37
CA PHE A 10 36.76 -24.15 7.37
C PHE A 10 36.47 -22.65 7.20
N LEU A 11 37.50 -21.84 6.91
CA LEU A 11 37.36 -20.41 6.64
C LEU A 11 36.57 -20.17 5.34
N LEU A 12 36.80 -20.98 4.31
CA LEU A 12 36.06 -20.91 3.03
C LEU A 12 34.59 -21.30 3.20
N CYS A 13 34.29 -22.33 4.00
CA CYS A 13 32.91 -22.70 4.34
C CYS A 13 32.20 -21.61 5.15
N MET A 14 32.90 -20.96 6.08
CA MET A 14 32.34 -19.86 6.86
C MET A 14 32.06 -18.62 6.00
N LEU A 15 32.89 -18.36 4.99
CA LEU A 15 32.69 -17.27 4.04
C LEU A 15 31.51 -17.53 3.08
N LEU A 16 31.23 -18.79 2.74
CA LEU A 16 30.09 -19.20 1.90
C LEU A 16 28.74 -19.17 2.64
N MET A 17 28.76 -19.16 4.00
CA MET A 17 27.53 -19.04 4.81
C MET A 17 27.05 -17.60 5.00
N THR A 18 27.76 -16.60 4.54
CA THR A 18 27.32 -15.20 4.51
C THR A 18 26.52 -14.87 3.25
N THR A 19 25.78 -15.83 2.69
CA THR A 19 24.75 -15.49 1.71
C THR A 19 23.68 -14.68 2.43
N THR A 20 23.69 -13.38 2.19
CA THR A 20 22.65 -12.49 2.64
C THR A 20 21.30 -13.08 2.20
N VAL A 21 20.52 -13.51 3.17
CA VAL A 21 19.10 -13.83 2.93
C VAL A 21 18.46 -12.48 2.61
N PHE A 22 18.38 -12.13 1.34
CA PHE A 22 17.48 -11.08 0.90
C PHE A 22 16.08 -11.58 1.19
N GLY A 23 15.46 -11.08 2.25
CA GLY A 23 14.05 -11.30 2.50
C GLY A 23 13.28 -10.88 1.25
N ALA A 24 12.49 -11.79 0.66
CA ALA A 24 11.63 -11.43 -0.44
C ALA A 24 10.68 -10.32 0.02
N SER A 25 10.58 -9.23 -0.75
CA SER A 25 9.65 -8.15 -0.46
C SER A 25 8.22 -8.68 -0.52
N GLU A 26 7.40 -8.31 0.45
CA GLU A 26 5.97 -8.69 0.45
C GLU A 26 5.18 -7.95 -0.64
N ALA A 27 5.57 -6.71 -0.93
CA ALA A 27 4.99 -5.86 -1.94
C ALA A 27 6.00 -4.82 -2.43
N GLU A 28 5.74 -4.22 -3.59
CA GLU A 28 6.59 -3.19 -4.18
C GLU A 28 5.75 -2.05 -4.75
N TYR A 29 6.01 -0.83 -4.31
CA TYR A 29 5.46 0.37 -4.95
C TYR A 29 6.16 0.60 -6.30
N LYS A 30 5.46 0.39 -7.40
CA LYS A 30 5.91 0.79 -8.75
C LYS A 30 5.77 2.29 -8.94
N LYS A 31 4.77 2.87 -8.27
CA LYS A 31 4.53 4.31 -8.21
C LYS A 31 3.94 4.67 -6.86
N LEU A 32 4.41 5.75 -6.28
CA LEU A 32 3.81 6.41 -5.14
C LEU A 32 4.05 7.92 -5.26
N ALA A 33 3.02 8.63 -5.70
CA ALA A 33 3.05 10.09 -5.81
C ALA A 33 2.07 10.72 -4.83
N LYS A 34 2.54 11.71 -4.09
CA LYS A 34 1.75 12.55 -3.18
C LYS A 34 1.98 13.99 -3.60
N THR A 35 0.95 14.65 -4.08
CA THR A 35 1.03 16.01 -4.59
C THR A 35 0.14 16.93 -3.75
N TRP A 36 0.70 18.04 -3.30
CA TRP A 36 -0.05 19.12 -2.64
C TRP A 36 -0.03 20.34 -3.55
N THR A 37 -1.19 20.87 -3.83
CA THR A 37 -1.39 22.10 -4.62
C THR A 37 -2.06 23.14 -3.75
N LEU A 38 -1.47 24.34 -3.69
CA LEU A 38 -2.11 25.51 -3.13
C LEU A 38 -2.65 26.37 -4.29
N ASN A 39 -3.95 26.53 -4.36
CA ASN A 39 -4.62 27.33 -5.38
C ASN A 39 -4.55 28.83 -5.06
N ALA A 40 -4.76 29.67 -6.07
CA ALA A 40 -4.71 31.13 -5.93
C ALA A 40 -5.81 31.69 -4.99
N ASP A 41 -6.91 30.97 -4.81
CA ASP A 41 -8.01 31.30 -3.88
C ASP A 41 -7.74 30.85 -2.43
N GLY A 42 -6.59 30.22 -2.16
CA GLY A 42 -6.19 29.70 -0.86
C GLY A 42 -6.68 28.28 -0.57
N SER A 43 -7.46 27.66 -1.44
CA SER A 43 -7.83 26.26 -1.31
C SER A 43 -6.62 25.34 -1.53
N GLN A 44 -6.65 24.17 -0.88
CA GLN A 44 -5.59 23.17 -0.98
C GLN A 44 -6.15 21.91 -1.62
N GLU A 45 -5.37 21.30 -2.50
CA GLU A 45 -5.65 19.99 -3.07
C GLU A 45 -4.53 19.03 -2.69
N PHE A 46 -4.90 17.85 -2.21
CA PHE A 46 -4.00 16.73 -2.00
C PHE A 46 -4.38 15.60 -2.95
N ARG A 47 -3.46 15.17 -3.80
CA ARG A 47 -3.62 13.99 -4.66
C ARG A 47 -2.68 12.88 -4.25
N TYR A 48 -3.21 11.68 -4.16
CA TYR A 48 -2.49 10.44 -3.93
C TYR A 48 -2.64 9.52 -5.15
N ASP A 49 -1.53 9.03 -5.69
CA ASP A 49 -1.51 8.18 -6.87
C ASP A 49 -0.53 7.03 -6.64
N MET A 50 -1.05 5.79 -6.61
CA MET A 50 -0.34 4.60 -6.20
C MET A 50 -0.49 3.47 -7.21
N GLU A 51 0.65 2.79 -7.49
CA GLU A 51 0.72 1.48 -8.12
C GLU A 51 1.52 0.56 -7.20
N LEU A 52 0.88 -0.48 -6.67
CA LEU A 52 1.46 -1.40 -5.69
C LEU A 52 1.32 -2.85 -6.16
N THR A 53 2.43 -3.52 -6.42
CA THR A 53 2.45 -4.94 -6.79
C THR A 53 2.61 -5.81 -5.54
N LEU A 54 1.79 -6.87 -5.43
CA LEU A 54 1.72 -7.76 -4.27
C LEU A 54 2.40 -9.09 -4.58
N PHE A 55 3.27 -9.57 -3.68
CA PHE A 55 4.04 -10.80 -3.87
C PHE A 55 3.72 -11.91 -2.88
N THR A 56 2.98 -11.62 -1.80
CA THR A 56 2.65 -12.59 -0.77
C THR A 56 1.17 -12.56 -0.40
N HIS A 57 0.67 -13.69 0.14
CA HIS A 57 -0.70 -13.76 0.67
C HIS A 57 -0.89 -12.84 1.88
N THR A 58 0.14 -12.65 2.71
CA THR A 58 0.11 -11.71 3.83
C THR A 58 -0.10 -10.28 3.34
N ALA A 59 0.60 -9.87 2.26
CA ALA A 59 0.42 -8.56 1.65
C ALA A 59 -1.02 -8.34 1.17
N MET A 60 -1.63 -9.36 0.55
CA MET A 60 -3.01 -9.26 0.04
C MET A 60 -4.05 -9.20 1.15
N ASN A 61 -3.94 -10.06 2.18
CA ASN A 61 -5.00 -10.26 3.16
C ASN A 61 -4.83 -9.45 4.44
N GLY A 62 -3.59 -9.03 4.77
CA GLY A 62 -3.30 -8.38 6.05
C GLY A 62 -2.89 -6.92 5.91
N THR A 63 -2.09 -6.58 4.91
CA THR A 63 -1.43 -5.28 4.87
C THR A 63 -2.01 -4.33 3.83
N TYR A 64 -2.28 -4.81 2.62
CA TYR A 64 -2.63 -3.99 1.45
C TYR A 64 -3.96 -4.36 0.80
N GLY A 65 -4.74 -5.26 1.40
CA GLY A 65 -6.07 -5.64 0.89
C GLY A 65 -7.07 -4.49 0.94
N GLU A 66 -6.80 -3.50 1.80
CA GLU A 66 -7.64 -2.32 2.01
C GLU A 66 -6.77 -1.06 2.04
N SER A 67 -7.34 0.06 1.60
CA SER A 67 -6.76 1.40 1.77
C SER A 67 -7.69 2.26 2.61
N PHE A 68 -7.11 3.05 3.51
CA PHE A 68 -7.84 3.87 4.48
C PHE A 68 -7.56 5.35 4.23
N ILE A 69 -8.59 6.15 3.97
CA ILE A 69 -8.48 7.56 3.63
C ILE A 69 -9.31 8.36 4.63
N VAL A 70 -8.63 9.02 5.58
CA VAL A 70 -9.29 9.87 6.57
C VAL A 70 -9.46 11.28 6.00
N TYR A 71 -10.66 11.84 6.12
CA TYR A 71 -10.98 13.19 5.68
C TYR A 71 -12.08 13.81 6.54
N ASN A 72 -12.26 15.13 6.46
CA ASN A 72 -13.29 15.86 7.15
C ASN A 72 -14.37 16.36 6.17
N PRO A 73 -15.53 15.69 6.03
CA PRO A 73 -16.55 16.06 5.04
C PRO A 73 -17.20 17.43 5.29
N GLN A 74 -16.96 18.09 6.43
CA GLN A 74 -17.41 19.46 6.67
C GLN A 74 -16.58 20.52 5.92
N TYR A 75 -15.32 20.19 5.62
CA TYR A 75 -14.35 21.12 5.03
C TYR A 75 -13.59 20.54 3.84
N GLN A 76 -13.79 19.26 3.57
CA GLN A 76 -13.05 18.52 2.55
C GLN A 76 -13.99 17.69 1.68
N GLU A 77 -13.66 17.59 0.41
CA GLU A 77 -14.29 16.67 -0.53
C GLU A 77 -13.28 15.58 -0.92
N LEU A 78 -13.67 14.32 -0.74
CA LEU A 78 -12.91 13.16 -1.21
C LEU A 78 -13.45 12.71 -2.56
N LYS A 79 -12.57 12.63 -3.55
CA LYS A 79 -12.88 12.10 -4.88
C LYS A 79 -11.94 10.93 -5.20
N ILE A 80 -12.50 9.76 -5.45
CA ILE A 80 -11.76 8.62 -6.02
C ILE A 80 -11.69 8.82 -7.54
N ASN A 81 -10.49 9.09 -8.06
CA ASN A 81 -10.25 9.30 -9.48
C ASN A 81 -10.22 7.96 -10.23
N SER A 82 -9.53 6.96 -9.65
CA SER A 82 -9.53 5.59 -10.14
C SER A 82 -9.19 4.60 -9.03
N SER A 83 -9.80 3.41 -9.07
CA SER A 83 -9.47 2.28 -8.22
C SER A 83 -9.72 0.98 -8.97
N TYR A 84 -8.67 0.18 -9.15
CA TYR A 84 -8.75 -1.11 -9.82
C TYR A 84 -7.53 -1.97 -9.49
N THR A 85 -7.64 -3.26 -9.74
CA THR A 85 -6.54 -4.22 -9.68
C THR A 85 -6.24 -4.73 -11.08
N LYS A 86 -4.97 -4.74 -11.47
CA LYS A 86 -4.49 -5.40 -12.67
C LYS A 86 -3.89 -6.75 -12.26
N GLN A 87 -4.50 -7.83 -12.71
CA GLN A 87 -4.04 -9.19 -12.46
C GLN A 87 -2.78 -9.52 -13.26
N LYS A 88 -2.12 -10.61 -12.90
CA LYS A 88 -0.85 -11.02 -13.53
C LYS A 88 -0.99 -11.28 -15.04
N ASP A 89 -2.13 -11.75 -15.48
CA ASP A 89 -2.46 -11.97 -16.91
C ASP A 89 -2.84 -10.68 -17.67
N GLY A 90 -2.89 -9.54 -16.97
CA GLY A 90 -3.28 -8.24 -17.51
C GLY A 90 -4.77 -7.92 -17.39
N THR A 91 -5.60 -8.81 -16.86
CA THR A 91 -7.03 -8.56 -16.61
C THR A 91 -7.19 -7.42 -15.62
N ILE A 92 -8.08 -6.48 -15.93
CA ILE A 92 -8.40 -5.33 -15.06
C ILE A 92 -9.71 -5.59 -14.33
N ILE A 93 -9.64 -5.61 -13.01
CA ILE A 93 -10.80 -5.72 -12.12
C ILE A 93 -11.03 -4.36 -11.47
N LYS A 94 -12.08 -3.66 -11.90
CA LYS A 94 -12.47 -2.39 -11.27
C LYS A 94 -12.99 -2.64 -9.87
N THR A 95 -12.64 -1.76 -8.93
CA THR A 95 -13.21 -1.76 -7.59
C THR A 95 -14.71 -1.48 -7.69
N PRO A 96 -15.60 -2.38 -7.24
CA PRO A 96 -17.03 -2.19 -7.33
C PRO A 96 -17.53 -1.16 -6.31
N ASP A 97 -18.69 -0.54 -6.56
CA ASP A 97 -19.22 0.54 -5.72
C ASP A 97 -19.41 0.14 -4.25
N ASN A 98 -19.77 -1.11 -3.98
CA ASN A 98 -19.95 -1.64 -2.62
C ASN A 98 -18.62 -1.92 -1.88
N ALA A 99 -17.49 -1.76 -2.54
CA ALA A 99 -16.18 -1.88 -1.94
C ALA A 99 -15.61 -0.52 -1.43
N PHE A 100 -16.37 0.55 -1.57
CA PHE A 100 -16.11 1.85 -0.96
C PHE A 100 -17.03 2.01 0.25
N VAL A 101 -16.45 1.93 1.46
CA VAL A 101 -17.22 1.95 2.71
C VAL A 101 -16.77 3.13 3.58
N GLU A 102 -17.69 4.06 3.83
CA GLU A 102 -17.40 5.17 4.75
C GLU A 102 -17.73 4.78 6.18
N VAL A 103 -16.77 4.93 7.07
CA VAL A 103 -16.87 4.59 8.49
C VAL A 103 -16.33 5.72 9.38
N LEU A 104 -16.53 5.61 10.68
CA LEU A 104 -15.84 6.44 11.67
C LEU A 104 -14.41 5.89 11.84
N PRO A 105 -13.36 6.73 11.82
CA PRO A 105 -12.00 6.28 12.07
C PRO A 105 -11.89 5.58 13.42
N ARG A 106 -11.17 4.44 13.45
CA ARG A 106 -11.06 3.62 14.68
C ARG A 106 -10.53 4.42 15.87
N ASN A 107 -9.54 5.29 15.66
CA ASN A 107 -8.95 6.14 16.69
C ASN A 107 -9.85 7.31 17.13
N ALA A 108 -10.93 7.58 16.40
CA ALA A 108 -11.94 8.59 16.76
C ALA A 108 -13.15 7.99 17.49
N ALA A 109 -13.30 6.67 17.55
CA ALA A 109 -14.45 5.98 18.15
C ALA A 109 -14.65 6.35 19.62
N ASP A 110 -13.55 6.52 20.38
CA ASP A 110 -13.57 6.87 21.79
C ASP A 110 -13.33 8.38 22.04
N ALA A 111 -13.31 9.20 20.99
CA ALA A 111 -13.02 10.62 21.06
C ALA A 111 -14.13 11.44 20.38
N PRO A 112 -15.24 11.77 21.09
CA PRO A 112 -16.41 12.46 20.53
C PRO A 112 -16.10 13.79 19.81
N ALA A 113 -15.02 14.47 20.20
CA ALA A 113 -14.57 15.70 19.54
C ALA A 113 -14.13 15.50 18.07
N TYR A 114 -13.89 14.25 17.64
CA TYR A 114 -13.46 13.89 16.30
C TYR A 114 -14.54 13.15 15.49
N ASN A 115 -15.79 13.13 15.95
CA ASN A 115 -16.91 12.46 15.26
C ASN A 115 -17.23 13.04 13.87
N HIS A 116 -16.70 14.24 13.55
CA HIS A 116 -16.82 14.85 12.24
C HIS A 116 -15.87 14.24 11.19
N LEU A 117 -14.86 13.49 11.62
CA LEU A 117 -13.97 12.79 10.71
C LEU A 117 -14.64 11.53 10.14
N LYS A 118 -14.34 11.24 8.89
CA LYS A 118 -14.73 10.01 8.19
C LYS A 118 -13.49 9.30 7.68
N GLU A 119 -13.61 8.00 7.54
CA GLU A 119 -12.60 7.16 6.92
C GLU A 119 -13.25 6.39 5.76
N MET A 120 -12.78 6.66 4.56
CA MET A 120 -13.15 5.87 3.40
C MET A 120 -12.26 4.63 3.36
N VAL A 121 -12.86 3.47 3.51
CA VAL A 121 -12.20 2.17 3.30
C VAL A 121 -12.41 1.76 1.86
N VAL A 122 -11.32 1.58 1.14
CA VAL A 122 -11.32 1.05 -0.23
C VAL A 122 -10.88 -0.39 -0.18
N VAL A 123 -11.82 -1.32 -0.38
CA VAL A 123 -11.53 -2.77 -0.40
C VAL A 123 -11.07 -3.16 -1.80
N HIS A 124 -9.81 -3.55 -1.94
CA HIS A 124 -9.27 -3.97 -3.23
C HIS A 124 -9.74 -5.37 -3.60
N THR A 125 -10.32 -5.51 -4.78
CA THR A 125 -10.89 -6.76 -5.29
C THR A 125 -10.04 -7.36 -6.39
N GLY A 126 -10.17 -8.68 -6.62
CA GLY A 126 -9.43 -9.38 -7.67
C GLY A 126 -7.93 -9.56 -7.37
N LEU A 127 -7.55 -9.55 -6.09
CA LEU A 127 -6.17 -9.70 -5.67
C LEU A 127 -5.67 -11.14 -5.90
N GLU A 128 -4.46 -11.23 -6.43
CA GLU A 128 -3.71 -12.48 -6.59
C GLU A 128 -2.21 -12.21 -6.46
N LEU A 129 -1.40 -13.25 -6.37
CA LEU A 129 0.06 -13.10 -6.34
C LEU A 129 0.59 -12.52 -7.65
N GLY A 130 1.26 -11.39 -7.57
CA GLY A 130 1.75 -10.62 -8.72
C GLY A 130 0.75 -9.62 -9.30
N ALA A 131 -0.45 -9.50 -8.71
CA ALA A 131 -1.38 -8.44 -9.07
C ALA A 131 -0.86 -7.06 -8.63
N THR A 132 -1.28 -6.02 -9.35
CA THR A 132 -0.94 -4.63 -9.03
C THR A 132 -2.22 -3.86 -8.71
N ILE A 133 -2.26 -3.25 -7.54
CA ILE A 133 -3.32 -2.33 -7.12
C ILE A 133 -3.02 -0.94 -7.69
N TYR A 134 -4.04 -0.31 -8.25
CA TYR A 134 -4.04 1.08 -8.69
C TYR A 134 -5.06 1.86 -7.88
N LEU A 135 -4.61 2.93 -7.20
CA LEU A 135 -5.48 3.82 -6.44
C LEU A 135 -5.02 5.26 -6.67
N ASP A 136 -5.94 6.08 -7.20
CA ASP A 136 -5.75 7.51 -7.37
C ASP A 136 -6.95 8.23 -6.75
N TYR A 137 -6.69 9.13 -5.82
CA TYR A 137 -7.72 9.95 -5.20
C TYR A 137 -7.24 11.38 -4.94
N THR A 138 -8.20 12.28 -4.80
CA THR A 138 -7.98 13.69 -4.49
C THR A 138 -8.81 14.08 -3.28
N VAL A 139 -8.24 14.88 -2.39
CA VAL A 139 -8.92 15.57 -1.29
C VAL A 139 -8.71 17.07 -1.49
N THR A 140 -9.82 17.81 -1.60
CA THR A 140 -9.84 19.28 -1.75
C THR A 140 -10.45 19.96 -0.55
#